data_dbab2d2d0f779d822b9ef67c93891d67
#
_entry.id   dbab2d2d0f779d822b9ef67c93891d67
#
_cell.length_a   1.000
_cell.length_b   1.000
_cell.length_c   1.000
_cell.angle_alpha   90.00
_cell.angle_beta   90.00
_cell.angle_gamma   90.00
#
_symmetry.space_group_name_H-M   'P 1'
#
loop_
_entity.id
_entity.type
_entity.pdbx_description
1 polymer ?
#
loop_
_entity_poly.entity_id
_entity_poly.type
_entity_poly.pdbx_seq_one_letter_code
_entity_poly.pdbx_strand_id
1 'polypeptide(L)'
;MLAARGQWVLIGGMNPSLNLFLIGPTGAGKTTLGAWLAPRLSLPCVDLDRVIEAQAGQPVREIFAHEGEASFRARESAALLEHSTHAGVLLVCGGGIVTHADNRAWLRQRGFVLWLRVSAPTRARRLADDATRPLLAGDDLLARLQQLDAARAIWYRECADAVLDETTDENIDALGARALALLHVHWRRGAAITGAPA
;
A
#
# COMPACT_ATOMS: atom_id res chain seq x y z
N MET A 1 15.17 -27.71 -15.17
CA MET A 1 14.84 -27.00 -13.92
C MET A 1 14.09 -25.72 -14.28
N LEU A 2 12.77 -25.73 -14.16
CA LEU A 2 11.93 -24.56 -14.47
C LEU A 2 11.91 -23.65 -13.27
N ALA A 3 12.42 -22.42 -13.43
CA ALA A 3 12.26 -21.36 -12.46
C ALA A 3 10.78 -21.06 -12.28
N ALA A 4 10.29 -21.09 -11.05
CA ALA A 4 8.93 -20.71 -10.69
C ALA A 4 8.69 -19.26 -11.10
N ARG A 5 7.94 -19.06 -12.18
CA ARG A 5 7.46 -17.73 -12.60
C ARG A 5 6.45 -17.27 -11.56
N GLY A 6 6.81 -16.23 -10.79
CA GLY A 6 5.86 -15.53 -9.94
C GLY A 6 4.64 -15.13 -10.79
N GLN A 7 3.48 -15.65 -10.47
CA GLN A 7 2.25 -15.38 -11.22
C GLN A 7 1.72 -14.00 -10.82
N TRP A 8 1.54 -13.14 -11.82
CA TRP A 8 0.84 -11.87 -11.71
C TRP A 8 -0.66 -12.12 -11.87
N VAL A 9 -1.47 -11.51 -11.05
CA VAL A 9 -2.92 -11.55 -11.22
C VAL A 9 -3.39 -10.13 -11.52
N LEU A 10 -3.84 -9.90 -12.76
CA LEU A 10 -4.59 -8.71 -13.13
C LEU A 10 -6.01 -8.83 -12.58
N ILE A 11 -6.48 -7.79 -11.91
CA ILE A 11 -7.82 -7.74 -11.35
C ILE A 11 -8.70 -6.70 -12.09
N GLY A 12 -8.10 -5.84 -12.93
CA GLY A 12 -8.82 -4.77 -13.64
C GLY A 12 -8.25 -4.42 -15.00
N GLY A 13 -8.98 -3.61 -15.75
CA GLY A 13 -8.54 -3.01 -17.01
C GLY A 13 -7.44 -1.98 -16.82
N MET A 14 -6.90 -1.42 -17.92
CA MET A 14 -5.87 -0.37 -17.87
C MET A 14 -6.39 0.86 -17.13
N ASN A 15 -5.70 1.25 -16.04
CA ASN A 15 -5.99 2.43 -15.26
C ASN A 15 -5.06 3.58 -15.71
N PRO A 16 -5.56 4.67 -16.29
CA PRO A 16 -4.75 5.78 -16.80
C PRO A 16 -4.37 6.80 -15.73
N SER A 17 -4.58 6.51 -14.46
CA SER A 17 -4.31 7.45 -13.38
C SER A 17 -2.85 7.88 -13.31
N LEU A 18 -2.63 9.12 -12.87
CA LEU A 18 -1.30 9.67 -12.60
C LEU A 18 -0.75 9.27 -11.22
N ASN A 19 -1.62 8.81 -10.31
CA ASN A 19 -1.26 8.42 -8.96
C ASN A 19 -1.01 6.93 -8.85
N LEU A 20 -0.04 6.54 -8.01
CA LEU A 20 0.23 5.17 -7.62
C LEU A 20 -0.05 5.01 -6.12
N PHE A 21 -0.91 4.06 -5.77
CA PHE A 21 -1.19 3.73 -4.38
C PHE A 21 -0.61 2.36 -4.02
N LEU A 22 0.23 2.31 -2.99
CA LEU A 22 0.73 1.06 -2.43
C LEU A 22 -0.14 0.64 -1.26
N ILE A 23 -0.91 -0.43 -1.43
CA ILE A 23 -1.70 -1.04 -0.37
C ILE A 23 -1.13 -2.40 0.03
N GLY A 24 -1.56 -2.91 1.17
CA GLY A 24 -1.14 -4.22 1.67
C GLY A 24 -1.03 -4.23 3.19
N PRO A 25 -0.87 -5.41 3.79
CA PRO A 25 -0.91 -5.57 5.23
C PRO A 25 0.29 -4.89 5.92
N THR A 26 0.17 -4.72 7.22
CA THR A 26 1.24 -4.22 8.08
C THR A 26 2.47 -5.14 8.00
N GLY A 27 3.67 -4.58 7.96
CA GLY A 27 4.91 -5.34 7.83
C GLY A 27 5.23 -5.85 6.41
N ALA A 28 4.41 -5.49 5.41
CA ALA A 28 4.64 -5.91 4.02
C ALA A 28 5.84 -5.21 3.35
N GLY A 29 6.38 -4.11 3.89
CA GLY A 29 7.49 -3.39 3.29
C GLY A 29 7.09 -2.29 2.29
N LYS A 30 5.84 -1.82 2.36
CA LYS A 30 5.32 -0.77 1.46
C LYS A 30 6.14 0.52 1.48
N THR A 31 6.52 1.00 2.66
CA THR A 31 7.35 2.20 2.83
C THR A 31 8.69 2.06 2.14
N THR A 32 9.35 0.90 2.30
CA THR A 32 10.62 0.58 1.64
C THR A 32 10.47 0.50 0.13
N LEU A 33 9.43 -0.18 -0.35
CA LEU A 33 9.15 -0.28 -1.79
C LEU A 33 8.77 1.08 -2.38
N GLY A 34 7.99 1.89 -1.68
CA GLY A 34 7.63 3.24 -2.09
C GLY A 34 8.85 4.14 -2.26
N ALA A 35 9.75 4.13 -1.28
CA ALA A 35 11.00 4.88 -1.33
C ALA A 35 11.91 4.42 -2.48
N TRP A 36 11.90 3.12 -2.82
CA TRP A 36 12.66 2.58 -3.94
C TRP A 36 12.05 2.96 -5.31
N LEU A 37 10.73 2.92 -5.44
CA LEU A 37 10.00 3.21 -6.68
C LEU A 37 9.96 4.70 -7.02
N ALA A 38 9.77 5.55 -6.02
CA ALA A 38 9.48 6.97 -6.21
C ALA A 38 10.49 7.71 -7.11
N PRO A 39 11.82 7.62 -6.88
CA PRO A 39 12.79 8.29 -7.74
C PRO A 39 12.80 7.71 -9.16
N ARG A 40 12.55 6.42 -9.31
CA ARG A 40 12.56 5.72 -10.62
C ARG A 40 11.33 6.05 -11.47
N LEU A 41 10.23 6.40 -10.81
CA LEU A 41 8.98 6.85 -11.44
C LEU A 41 8.88 8.37 -11.55
N SER A 42 9.86 9.12 -11.00
CA SER A 42 9.80 10.57 -10.87
C SER A 42 8.50 11.04 -10.20
N LEU A 43 8.16 10.42 -9.06
CA LEU A 43 6.99 10.76 -8.25
C LEU A 43 7.42 11.19 -6.86
N PRO A 44 6.80 12.23 -6.28
CA PRO A 44 6.87 12.43 -4.84
C PRO A 44 6.26 11.22 -4.12
N CYS A 45 6.89 10.80 -3.03
CA CYS A 45 6.43 9.69 -2.19
C CYS A 45 5.90 10.23 -0.87
N VAL A 46 4.65 9.90 -0.56
CA VAL A 46 4.00 10.30 0.69
C VAL A 46 3.57 9.03 1.44
N ASP A 47 4.06 8.86 2.66
CA ASP A 47 3.62 7.80 3.57
C ASP A 47 2.54 8.38 4.49
N LEU A 48 1.32 7.85 4.39
CA LEU A 48 0.17 8.38 5.12
C LEU A 48 0.30 8.21 6.63
N ASP A 49 0.93 7.14 7.12
CA ASP A 49 1.17 6.96 8.55
C ASP A 49 2.06 8.11 9.07
N ARG A 50 3.11 8.48 8.34
CA ARG A 50 4.00 9.61 8.69
C ARG A 50 3.30 10.97 8.62
N VAL A 51 2.43 11.17 7.66
CA VAL A 51 1.61 12.39 7.57
C VAL A 51 0.73 12.54 8.80
N ILE A 52 0.04 11.46 9.18
CA ILE A 52 -0.84 11.45 10.35
C ILE A 52 -0.04 11.72 11.63
N GLU A 53 1.13 11.10 11.80
CA GLU A 53 2.02 11.36 12.95
C GLU A 53 2.48 12.82 13.01
N ALA A 54 2.86 13.39 11.87
CA ALA A 54 3.28 14.78 11.80
C ALA A 54 2.13 15.75 12.13
N GLN A 55 0.92 15.48 11.64
CA GLN A 55 -0.27 16.30 11.94
C GLN A 55 -0.73 16.18 13.38
N ALA A 56 -0.61 14.96 13.97
CA ALA A 56 -1.02 14.69 15.34
C ALA A 56 0.03 15.10 16.39
N GLY A 57 1.30 15.30 15.98
CA GLY A 57 2.42 15.54 16.89
C GLY A 57 2.77 14.36 17.79
N GLN A 58 2.27 13.15 17.45
CA GLN A 58 2.48 11.93 18.23
C GLN A 58 2.49 10.69 17.32
N PRO A 59 3.18 9.61 17.72
CA PRO A 59 3.26 8.38 16.93
C PRO A 59 1.89 7.67 16.86
N VAL A 60 1.69 6.87 15.79
CA VAL A 60 0.45 6.12 15.54
C VAL A 60 0.00 5.33 16.78
N ARG A 61 0.92 4.69 17.50
CA ARG A 61 0.61 3.91 18.72
C ARG A 61 -0.07 4.75 19.80
N GLU A 62 0.34 6.01 19.95
CA GLU A 62 -0.21 6.92 20.97
C GLU A 62 -1.59 7.44 20.54
N ILE A 63 -1.79 7.69 19.24
CA ILE A 63 -3.11 8.01 18.69
C ILE A 63 -4.10 6.87 19.00
N PHE A 64 -3.69 5.61 18.77
CA PHE A 64 -4.52 4.45 19.11
C PHE A 64 -4.80 4.33 20.61
N ALA A 65 -3.80 4.59 21.45
CA ALA A 65 -3.93 4.48 22.90
C ALA A 65 -4.84 5.57 23.50
N HIS A 66 -4.72 6.81 23.02
CA HIS A 66 -5.41 7.97 23.59
C HIS A 66 -6.76 8.25 22.91
N GLU A 67 -6.84 8.07 21.59
CA GLU A 67 -8.00 8.47 20.80
C GLU A 67 -8.78 7.27 20.23
N GLY A 68 -8.18 6.08 20.24
CA GLY A 68 -8.79 4.86 19.71
C GLY A 68 -8.69 4.68 18.19
N GLU A 69 -9.08 3.49 17.72
CA GLU A 69 -8.99 3.13 16.30
C GLU A 69 -9.87 4.03 15.41
N ALA A 70 -11.07 4.40 15.86
CA ALA A 70 -12.00 5.20 15.06
C ALA A 70 -11.42 6.58 14.70
N SER A 71 -10.77 7.25 15.65
CA SER A 71 -10.09 8.52 15.41
C SER A 71 -8.94 8.37 14.41
N PHE A 72 -8.09 7.34 14.59
CA PHE A 72 -7.04 7.07 13.64
C PHE A 72 -7.57 6.83 12.21
N ARG A 73 -8.67 6.05 12.06
CA ARG A 73 -9.27 5.78 10.75
C ARG A 73 -9.84 7.05 10.09
N ALA A 74 -10.42 7.95 10.88
CA ALA A 74 -10.86 9.24 10.37
C ALA A 74 -9.69 10.08 9.82
N ARG A 75 -8.55 10.11 10.55
CA ARG A 75 -7.33 10.78 10.10
C ARG A 75 -6.74 10.11 8.85
N GLU A 76 -6.72 8.77 8.80
CA GLU A 76 -6.25 8.00 7.64
C GLU A 76 -7.07 8.32 6.37
N SER A 77 -8.40 8.40 6.50
CA SER A 77 -9.29 8.79 5.41
C SER A 77 -9.08 10.24 4.97
N ALA A 78 -8.94 11.16 5.90
CA ALA A 78 -8.68 12.57 5.60
C ALA A 78 -7.33 12.76 4.87
N ALA A 79 -6.27 12.10 5.35
CA ALA A 79 -4.96 12.14 4.72
C ALA A 79 -4.97 11.53 3.30
N LEU A 80 -5.70 10.41 3.09
CA LEU A 80 -5.89 9.84 1.76
C LEU A 80 -6.55 10.84 0.80
N LEU A 81 -7.65 11.46 1.23
CA LEU A 81 -8.36 12.47 0.43
C LEU A 81 -7.46 13.65 0.08
N GLU A 82 -6.80 14.24 1.06
CA GLU A 82 -5.93 15.40 0.89
C GLU A 82 -4.81 15.13 -0.10
N HIS A 83 -4.04 14.06 0.11
CA HIS A 83 -2.84 13.78 -0.68
C HIS A 83 -3.10 13.11 -2.04
N SER A 84 -4.31 12.61 -2.28
CA SER A 84 -4.71 12.06 -3.59
C SER A 84 -5.46 13.04 -4.49
N THR A 85 -5.74 14.25 -4.02
CA THR A 85 -6.40 15.31 -4.82
C THR A 85 -5.51 15.78 -5.95
N HIS A 86 -4.21 15.84 -5.72
CA HIS A 86 -3.23 16.21 -6.73
C HIS A 86 -2.84 14.99 -7.56
N ALA A 87 -2.53 15.23 -8.84
CA ALA A 87 -2.09 14.19 -9.75
C ALA A 87 -0.56 14.02 -9.68
N GLY A 88 -0.09 12.79 -9.82
CA GLY A 88 1.32 12.47 -9.92
C GLY A 88 2.00 12.27 -8.56
N VAL A 89 1.39 11.49 -7.68
CA VAL A 89 1.94 11.13 -6.36
C VAL A 89 2.00 9.60 -6.20
N LEU A 90 3.00 9.12 -5.46
CA LEU A 90 3.05 7.78 -4.92
C LEU A 90 2.63 7.84 -3.44
N LEU A 91 1.48 7.24 -3.10
CA LEU A 91 1.02 7.15 -1.72
C LEU A 91 1.27 5.76 -1.16
N VAL A 92 1.94 5.71 -0.01
CA VAL A 92 2.07 4.52 0.81
C VAL A 92 0.94 4.54 1.84
N CYS A 93 0.01 3.59 1.73
CA CYS A 93 -1.17 3.55 2.59
C CYS A 93 -0.97 2.62 3.80
N GLY A 94 -1.58 2.98 4.92
CA GLY A 94 -1.64 2.12 6.10
C GLY A 94 -2.36 0.79 5.83
N GLY A 95 -2.04 -0.26 6.62
CA GLY A 95 -2.63 -1.60 6.41
C GLY A 95 -4.13 -1.68 6.66
N GLY A 96 -4.74 -0.66 7.24
CA GLY A 96 -6.17 -0.60 7.49
C GLY A 96 -6.96 0.27 6.51
N ILE A 97 -6.30 0.92 5.55
CA ILE A 97 -6.92 1.85 4.60
C ILE A 97 -8.14 1.26 3.90
N VAL A 98 -8.13 -0.04 3.63
CA VAL A 98 -9.17 -0.77 2.91
C VAL A 98 -10.39 -1.12 3.77
N THR A 99 -10.36 -0.88 5.09
CA THR A 99 -11.48 -1.23 5.97
C THR A 99 -12.72 -0.37 5.73
N HIS A 100 -12.54 0.88 5.33
CA HIS A 100 -13.63 1.78 4.98
C HIS A 100 -14.02 1.68 3.51
N ALA A 101 -15.32 1.55 3.22
CA ALA A 101 -15.84 1.45 1.86
C ALA A 101 -15.52 2.70 1.02
N ASP A 102 -15.63 3.87 1.62
CA ASP A 102 -15.35 5.14 0.93
C ASP A 102 -13.87 5.25 0.52
N ASN A 103 -12.95 4.79 1.38
CA ASN A 103 -11.53 4.74 1.01
C ASN A 103 -11.30 3.79 -0.16
N ARG A 104 -11.96 2.62 -0.19
CA ARG A 104 -11.86 1.68 -1.30
C ARG A 104 -12.36 2.29 -2.61
N ALA A 105 -13.50 2.98 -2.57
CA ALA A 105 -14.02 3.69 -3.73
C ALA A 105 -13.05 4.78 -4.21
N TRP A 106 -12.49 5.54 -3.28
CA TRP A 106 -11.56 6.62 -3.57
C TRP A 106 -10.24 6.14 -4.17
N LEU A 107 -9.64 5.09 -3.60
CA LEU A 107 -8.44 4.46 -4.14
C LEU A 107 -8.62 4.05 -5.61
N ARG A 108 -9.74 3.37 -5.91
CA ARG A 108 -10.05 2.91 -7.27
C ARG A 108 -10.31 4.05 -8.27
N GLN A 109 -10.81 5.18 -7.80
CA GLN A 109 -11.12 6.33 -8.66
C GLN A 109 -9.93 7.23 -8.93
N ARG A 110 -8.94 7.26 -8.02
CA ARG A 110 -7.90 8.29 -8.01
C ARG A 110 -6.51 7.80 -8.31
N GLY A 111 -6.26 6.50 -8.35
CA GLY A 111 -4.92 5.97 -8.57
C GLY A 111 -4.89 4.57 -9.16
N PHE A 112 -3.71 4.19 -9.65
CA PHE A 112 -3.39 2.79 -9.88
C PHE A 112 -3.04 2.16 -8.53
N VAL A 113 -3.72 1.10 -8.17
CA VAL A 113 -3.59 0.45 -6.86
C VAL A 113 -2.75 -0.81 -6.98
N LEU A 114 -1.54 -0.78 -6.43
CA LEU A 114 -0.65 -1.92 -6.33
C LEU A 114 -0.75 -2.54 -4.93
N TRP A 115 -1.24 -3.78 -4.88
CA TRP A 115 -1.27 -4.54 -3.64
C TRP A 115 0.03 -5.34 -3.47
N LEU A 116 0.84 -4.96 -2.47
CA LEU A 116 1.99 -5.74 -2.02
C LEU A 116 1.51 -6.85 -1.06
N ARG A 117 1.47 -8.08 -1.56
CA ARG A 117 1.01 -9.26 -0.82
C ARG A 117 2.21 -10.03 -0.26
N VAL A 118 2.28 -10.09 1.07
CA VAL A 118 3.36 -10.75 1.80
C VAL A 118 2.76 -11.70 2.83
N SER A 119 3.32 -12.89 2.95
CA SER A 119 2.81 -13.91 3.85
C SER A 119 2.87 -13.48 5.32
N ALA A 120 1.92 -13.92 6.14
CA ALA A 120 1.91 -13.63 7.57
C ALA A 120 3.20 -14.12 8.28
N PRO A 121 3.76 -15.32 8.00
CA PRO A 121 5.02 -15.75 8.59
C PRO A 121 6.20 -14.82 8.26
N THR A 122 6.32 -14.34 7.02
CA THR A 122 7.38 -13.40 6.63
C THR A 122 7.24 -12.08 7.38
N ARG A 123 6.02 -11.55 7.48
CA ARG A 123 5.75 -10.31 8.22
C ARG A 123 5.96 -10.47 9.73
N ALA A 124 5.60 -11.62 10.30
CA ALA A 124 5.84 -11.90 11.71
C ALA A 124 7.33 -11.84 12.05
N ARG A 125 8.20 -12.42 11.20
CA ARG A 125 9.66 -12.31 11.40
C ARG A 125 10.16 -10.86 11.35
N ARG A 126 9.63 -10.02 10.45
CA ARG A 126 10.01 -8.61 10.31
C ARG A 126 9.52 -7.72 11.45
N LEU A 127 8.43 -8.12 12.08
CA LEU A 127 7.75 -7.33 13.10
C LEU A 127 8.03 -7.86 14.51
N ALA A 128 8.78 -8.94 14.67
CA ALA A 128 9.07 -9.54 15.98
C ALA A 128 9.67 -8.54 16.99
N ASP A 129 10.47 -7.61 16.50
CA ASP A 129 11.15 -6.60 17.33
C ASP A 129 10.51 -5.19 17.21
N ASP A 130 9.36 -5.07 16.52
CA ASP A 130 8.71 -3.77 16.25
C ASP A 130 7.67 -3.42 17.33
N ALA A 131 8.11 -2.77 18.40
CA ALA A 131 7.24 -2.28 19.49
C ALA A 131 6.33 -1.09 19.08
N THR A 132 6.41 -0.60 17.84
CA THR A 132 5.69 0.63 17.43
C THR A 132 4.25 0.37 17.00
N ARG A 133 3.78 -0.90 16.96
CA ARG A 133 2.49 -1.27 16.37
C ARG A 133 1.52 -1.89 17.38
N PRO A 134 0.62 -1.10 18.00
CA PRO A 134 -0.23 -1.55 19.11
C PRO A 134 -1.22 -2.66 18.75
N LEU A 135 -1.68 -2.73 17.50
CA LEU A 135 -2.59 -3.80 17.05
C LEU A 135 -1.92 -5.18 16.96
N LEU A 136 -0.59 -5.23 17.12
CA LEU A 136 0.22 -6.44 17.01
C LEU A 136 0.83 -6.85 18.36
N ALA A 137 0.49 -6.15 19.44
CA ALA A 137 0.98 -6.48 20.78
C ALA A 137 0.34 -7.79 21.27
N GLY A 138 1.16 -8.69 21.82
CA GLY A 138 0.74 -9.96 22.43
C GLY A 138 1.56 -11.16 21.94
N ASP A 139 1.41 -12.28 22.63
CA ASP A 139 2.27 -13.48 22.50
C ASP A 139 2.05 -14.26 21.20
N ASP A 140 1.00 -14.00 20.41
CA ASP A 140 0.71 -14.70 19.16
C ASP A 140 0.56 -13.73 17.97
N LEU A 141 1.67 -13.07 17.65
CA LEU A 141 1.77 -12.17 16.50
C LEU A 141 1.34 -12.84 15.19
N LEU A 142 1.75 -14.09 14.96
CA LEU A 142 1.42 -14.79 13.72
C LEU A 142 -0.08 -15.00 13.54
N ALA A 143 -0.76 -15.53 14.57
CA ALA A 143 -2.21 -15.73 14.51
C ALA A 143 -2.96 -14.41 14.34
N ARG A 144 -2.50 -13.34 14.99
CA ARG A 144 -3.08 -12.01 14.82
C ARG A 144 -2.95 -11.49 13.39
N LEU A 145 -1.78 -11.66 12.75
CA LEU A 145 -1.56 -11.29 11.36
C LEU A 145 -2.45 -12.11 10.42
N GLN A 146 -2.57 -13.42 10.66
CA GLN A 146 -3.44 -14.30 9.87
C GLN A 146 -4.91 -13.90 9.99
N GLN A 147 -5.38 -13.57 11.18
CA GLN A 147 -6.74 -13.09 11.41
C GLN A 147 -7.03 -11.79 10.66
N LEU A 148 -6.10 -10.83 10.71
CA LEU A 148 -6.21 -9.57 9.97
C LEU A 148 -6.21 -9.80 8.45
N ASP A 149 -5.40 -10.74 7.95
CA ASP A 149 -5.37 -11.09 6.54
C ASP A 149 -6.69 -11.69 6.09
N ALA A 150 -7.23 -12.66 6.83
CA ALA A 150 -8.51 -13.29 6.52
C ALA A 150 -9.65 -12.24 6.46
N ALA A 151 -9.66 -11.29 7.40
CA ALA A 151 -10.67 -10.24 7.45
C ALA A 151 -10.55 -9.22 6.29
N ARG A 152 -9.33 -8.98 5.76
CA ARG A 152 -9.07 -7.87 4.83
C ARG A 152 -8.75 -8.30 3.40
N ALA A 153 -8.49 -9.58 3.16
CA ALA A 153 -8.06 -10.08 1.84
C ALA A 153 -9.03 -9.73 0.72
N ILE A 154 -10.35 -9.81 1.00
CA ILE A 154 -11.38 -9.47 0.03
C ILE A 154 -11.33 -7.98 -0.34
N TRP A 155 -11.11 -7.10 0.62
CA TRP A 155 -11.05 -5.66 0.40
C TRP A 155 -9.77 -5.23 -0.33
N TYR A 156 -8.62 -5.86 -0.02
CA TYR A 156 -7.40 -5.62 -0.81
C TYR A 156 -7.61 -6.02 -2.28
N ARG A 157 -8.24 -7.19 -2.51
CA ARG A 157 -8.52 -7.67 -3.87
C ARG A 157 -9.51 -6.75 -4.60
N GLU A 158 -10.54 -6.24 -3.91
CA GLU A 158 -11.52 -5.31 -4.47
C GLU A 158 -10.86 -4.01 -4.96
N CYS A 159 -9.84 -3.52 -4.25
CA CYS A 159 -9.17 -2.26 -4.58
C CYS A 159 -8.09 -2.40 -5.63
N ALA A 160 -7.40 -3.55 -5.69
CA ALA A 160 -6.15 -3.68 -6.42
C ALA A 160 -6.36 -3.75 -7.94
N ASP A 161 -5.62 -2.93 -8.71
CA ASP A 161 -5.44 -3.09 -10.14
C ASP A 161 -4.42 -4.20 -10.43
N ALA A 162 -3.40 -4.35 -9.59
CA ALA A 162 -2.40 -5.40 -9.69
C ALA A 162 -1.93 -5.89 -8.32
N VAL A 163 -1.48 -7.14 -8.28
CA VAL A 163 -0.92 -7.77 -7.08
C VAL A 163 0.55 -8.08 -7.32
N LEU A 164 1.39 -7.63 -6.41
CA LEU A 164 2.81 -7.99 -6.35
C LEU A 164 3.02 -8.94 -5.18
N ASP A 165 3.28 -10.21 -5.49
CA ASP A 165 3.65 -11.19 -4.49
C ASP A 165 5.14 -11.07 -4.15
N GLU A 166 5.45 -10.94 -2.89
CA GLU A 166 6.83 -11.05 -2.44
C GLU A 166 7.22 -12.53 -2.37
N THR A 167 8.37 -12.85 -2.94
CA THR A 167 8.99 -14.18 -2.82
C THR A 167 9.87 -14.24 -1.57
N THR A 168 10.04 -15.44 -1.02
CA THR A 168 10.90 -15.66 0.15
C THR A 168 12.33 -15.21 -0.17
N ASP A 169 12.94 -14.49 0.76
CA ASP A 169 14.35 -14.00 0.71
C ASP A 169 14.66 -13.03 -0.45
N GLU A 170 13.65 -12.43 -1.05
CA GLU A 170 13.82 -11.41 -2.08
C GLU A 170 14.30 -10.09 -1.46
N ASN A 171 15.40 -9.54 -2.01
CA ASN A 171 15.86 -8.21 -1.60
C ASN A 171 15.03 -7.10 -2.27
N ILE A 172 15.16 -5.88 -1.76
CA ILE A 172 14.38 -4.74 -2.24
C ILE A 172 14.63 -4.40 -3.72
N ASP A 173 15.83 -4.62 -4.23
CA ASP A 173 16.14 -4.33 -5.63
C ASP A 173 15.43 -5.31 -6.57
N ALA A 174 15.40 -6.60 -6.23
CA ALA A 174 14.67 -7.61 -7.00
C ALA A 174 13.16 -7.37 -6.95
N LEU A 175 12.60 -7.14 -5.75
CA LEU A 175 11.18 -6.80 -5.56
C LEU A 175 10.80 -5.53 -6.33
N GLY A 176 11.61 -4.49 -6.22
CA GLY A 176 11.40 -3.21 -6.89
C GLY A 176 11.47 -3.31 -8.41
N ALA A 177 12.43 -4.08 -8.95
CA ALA A 177 12.53 -4.32 -10.39
C ALA A 177 11.29 -5.05 -10.93
N ARG A 178 10.77 -6.04 -10.19
CA ARG A 178 9.53 -6.72 -10.52
C ARG A 178 8.32 -5.78 -10.45
N ALA A 179 8.27 -4.92 -9.44
CA ALA A 179 7.22 -3.90 -9.33
C ALA A 179 7.23 -2.96 -10.54
N LEU A 180 8.42 -2.45 -10.94
CA LEU A 180 8.56 -1.61 -12.14
C LEU A 180 8.12 -2.31 -13.41
N ALA A 181 8.53 -3.57 -13.62
CA ALA A 181 8.12 -4.34 -14.79
C ALA A 181 6.60 -4.51 -14.85
N LEU A 182 5.96 -4.79 -13.72
CA LEU A 182 4.51 -4.87 -13.61
C LEU A 182 3.84 -3.53 -13.93
N LEU A 183 4.34 -2.44 -13.34
CA LEU A 183 3.79 -1.10 -13.56
C LEU A 183 3.93 -0.66 -15.02
N HIS A 184 5.07 -0.92 -15.68
CA HIS A 184 5.26 -0.60 -17.10
C HIS A 184 4.26 -1.31 -18.02
N VAL A 185 3.83 -2.51 -17.66
CA VAL A 185 2.87 -3.28 -18.46
C VAL A 185 1.43 -2.83 -18.21
N HIS A 186 1.07 -2.54 -16.96
CA HIS A 186 -0.34 -2.43 -16.54
C HIS A 186 -0.77 -1.01 -16.17
N TRP A 187 0.17 -0.15 -15.78
CA TRP A 187 -0.13 1.23 -15.41
C TRP A 187 0.27 2.18 -16.54
N ARG A 188 -0.69 2.57 -17.34
CA ARG A 188 -0.49 3.63 -18.33
C ARG A 188 -0.66 4.98 -17.65
N ARG A 189 0.42 5.46 -17.05
CA ARG A 189 0.50 6.80 -16.47
C ARG A 189 0.16 7.81 -17.55
N GLY A 190 -1.08 8.33 -17.51
CA GLY A 190 -1.70 9.27 -18.40
C GLY A 190 -0.88 9.65 -19.65
N ALA A 191 -1.13 9.02 -20.78
CA ALA A 191 -0.77 9.66 -22.02
C ALA A 191 -1.48 11.01 -21.99
N ALA A 192 -0.73 12.09 -21.84
CA ALA A 192 -1.25 13.43 -21.99
C ALA A 192 -2.14 13.39 -23.23
N ILE A 193 -3.40 13.81 -23.10
CA ILE A 193 -4.25 14.10 -24.24
C ILE A 193 -3.62 15.36 -24.87
N THR A 194 -2.50 15.16 -25.56
CA THR A 194 -1.92 16.13 -26.49
C THR A 194 -2.66 15.93 -27.80
N GLY A 195 -3.81 16.50 -27.87
CA GLY A 195 -4.68 16.46 -29.03
C GLY A 195 -5.81 17.46 -28.88
N ALA A 196 -5.48 18.74 -28.67
CA ALA A 196 -6.36 19.81 -29.09
C ALA A 196 -6.08 20.01 -30.58
N PRO A 197 -7.03 19.77 -31.49
CA PRO A 197 -6.92 20.28 -32.84
C PRO A 197 -7.10 21.82 -32.80
N ALA A 198 -6.30 22.47 -33.61
CA ALA A 198 -6.39 23.90 -33.90
C ALA A 198 -7.78 24.30 -34.46
#